data_97c8e5898bc3679e070ce859f4736398
#
_entry.id   97c8e5898bc3679e070ce859f4736398
#
_cell.length_a   1.000
_cell.length_b   1.000
_cell.length_c   1.000
_cell.angle_alpha   90.00
_cell.angle_beta   90.00
_cell.angle_gamma   90.00
#
_symmetry.space_group_name_H-M   'P 1'
#
loop_
_entity.id
_entity.type
_entity.pdbx_description
1 polymer ?
#
loop_
_entity_poly.entity_id
_entity_poly.type
_entity_poly.pdbx_seq_one_letter_code
_entity_poly.pdbx_strand_id
1 'polypeptide(L)'
;MQAIDHIINSAAKTNYMSGGQMRCPIVFRGPNGAAARVGAQHSQNYAPWYAHVPGLIVIAPYDAADAKGLLKAAIRCEDPVVFLENELLYGRSFEVPAVDDYVLPIGKARIVREGRDVTIVSYSIGVGMALDAAEKLSAEGIDAEVIDLRTIRPLDSETVLASLAKTHRLVVAEEGWPACSIGSEIAAICMEHGFDDLDAPVVRITNEDVPMPYAANLERATLVNPDKIAAGVRKLLGR
;
A
#
# COMPACT_ATOMS: atom_id res chain seq x y z
N MET A 1 14.52 -14.47 -2.87
CA MET A 1 13.95 -15.12 -1.66
C MET A 1 14.93 -15.96 -0.85
N GLN A 2 16.11 -16.31 -1.35
CA GLN A 2 17.12 -17.11 -0.58
C GLN A 2 17.55 -16.41 0.73
N ALA A 3 17.63 -15.08 0.75
CA ALA A 3 18.01 -14.30 1.94
C ALA A 3 16.85 -14.05 2.92
N ILE A 4 15.64 -14.56 2.66
CA ILE A 4 14.47 -14.26 3.49
C ILE A 4 14.63 -14.73 4.94
N ASP A 5 15.34 -15.83 5.17
CA ASP A 5 15.65 -16.31 6.50
C ASP A 5 16.42 -15.25 7.33
N HIS A 6 17.40 -14.60 6.74
CA HIS A 6 18.15 -13.53 7.40
C HIS A 6 17.29 -12.29 7.71
N ILE A 7 16.28 -12.03 6.89
CA ILE A 7 15.36 -10.93 7.13
C ILE A 7 14.37 -11.26 8.24
N ILE A 8 13.67 -12.40 8.13
CA ILE A 8 12.57 -12.74 9.04
C ILE A 8 12.98 -13.44 10.33
N ASN A 9 14.04 -14.24 10.32
CA ASN A 9 14.52 -14.97 11.50
C ASN A 9 15.67 -14.26 12.20
N SER A 10 16.57 -13.61 11.49
CA SER A 10 17.69 -12.89 12.11
C SER A 10 17.32 -11.42 12.37
N ALA A 11 17.23 -10.59 11.35
CA ALA A 11 17.02 -9.15 11.52
C ALA A 11 15.76 -8.81 12.33
N ALA A 12 14.61 -9.36 11.95
CA ALA A 12 13.33 -9.09 12.62
C ALA A 12 13.28 -9.54 14.08
N LYS A 13 14.08 -10.52 14.49
CA LYS A 13 14.02 -11.12 15.85
C LYS A 13 15.14 -10.68 16.77
N THR A 14 16.21 -10.09 16.25
CA THR A 14 17.42 -9.74 17.03
C THR A 14 17.08 -8.89 18.26
N ASN A 15 16.30 -7.84 18.11
CA ASN A 15 15.93 -6.97 19.23
C ASN A 15 15.14 -7.73 20.30
N TYR A 16 14.13 -8.50 19.89
CA TYR A 16 13.32 -9.29 20.82
C TYR A 16 14.15 -10.37 21.52
N MET A 17 14.94 -11.14 20.80
CA MET A 17 15.75 -12.24 21.34
C MET A 17 16.85 -11.77 22.28
N SER A 18 17.36 -10.56 22.10
CA SER A 18 18.37 -9.94 22.99
C SER A 18 17.76 -9.22 24.20
N GLY A 19 16.42 -9.24 24.35
CA GLY A 19 15.75 -8.47 25.40
C GLY A 19 15.92 -6.96 25.24
N GLY A 20 15.98 -6.46 24.00
CA GLY A 20 16.14 -5.04 23.68
C GLY A 20 17.59 -4.53 23.68
N GLN A 21 18.58 -5.39 23.93
CA GLN A 21 19.99 -4.99 24.05
C GLN A 21 20.68 -4.77 22.69
N MET A 22 20.20 -5.44 21.65
CA MET A 22 20.75 -5.31 20.28
C MET A 22 19.69 -4.78 19.33
N ARG A 23 20.09 -3.84 18.48
CA ARG A 23 19.29 -3.28 17.39
C ARG A 23 19.78 -3.83 16.06
N CYS A 24 18.93 -3.68 15.03
CA CYS A 24 19.26 -4.11 13.68
C CYS A 24 18.89 -3.01 12.65
N PRO A 25 19.67 -1.91 12.59
CA PRO A 25 19.39 -0.76 11.75
C PRO A 25 19.75 -1.04 10.27
N ILE A 26 18.98 -1.90 9.62
CA ILE A 26 19.19 -2.31 8.22
C ILE A 26 17.97 -1.91 7.40
N VAL A 27 18.21 -1.33 6.23
CA VAL A 27 17.18 -1.09 5.21
C VAL A 27 17.35 -2.08 4.07
N PHE A 28 16.39 -2.99 3.93
CA PHE A 28 16.26 -3.88 2.78
C PHE A 28 15.40 -3.18 1.75
N ARG A 29 15.97 -2.76 0.62
CA ARG A 29 15.21 -2.04 -0.41
C ARG A 29 15.37 -2.69 -1.77
N GLY A 30 14.34 -2.53 -2.60
CA GLY A 30 14.35 -3.02 -3.97
C GLY A 30 12.99 -2.97 -4.64
N PRO A 31 12.95 -3.31 -5.95
CA PRO A 31 11.72 -3.31 -6.72
C PRO A 31 10.72 -4.35 -6.19
N ASN A 32 9.43 -3.98 -6.25
CA ASN A 32 8.30 -4.78 -5.80
C ASN A 32 7.09 -4.51 -6.70
N GLY A 33 6.26 -5.52 -6.93
CA GLY A 33 5.12 -5.43 -7.80
C GLY A 33 5.44 -5.75 -9.26
N ALA A 34 4.51 -5.46 -10.17
CA ALA A 34 4.70 -5.66 -11.59
C ALA A 34 5.55 -4.54 -12.21
N ALA A 35 6.45 -4.94 -13.09
CA ALA A 35 7.17 -4.02 -13.96
C ALA A 35 6.61 -4.13 -15.39
N ALA A 36 7.46 -4.15 -16.41
CA ALA A 36 7.05 -4.28 -17.79
C ALA A 36 7.42 -5.65 -18.35
N ARG A 37 6.48 -6.60 -18.31
CA ARG A 37 6.59 -7.93 -18.94
C ARG A 37 7.78 -8.73 -18.46
N VAL A 38 8.00 -8.77 -17.18
CA VAL A 38 9.06 -9.57 -16.55
C VAL A 38 8.56 -10.96 -16.09
N GLY A 39 7.27 -11.24 -16.30
CA GLY A 39 6.67 -12.57 -16.08
C GLY A 39 6.39 -12.89 -14.61
N ALA A 40 6.04 -14.14 -14.35
CA ALA A 40 5.51 -14.60 -13.07
C ALA A 40 6.47 -14.42 -11.89
N GLN A 41 7.76 -14.68 -12.10
CA GLN A 41 8.76 -14.69 -11.02
C GLN A 41 9.22 -13.30 -10.59
N HIS A 42 9.07 -12.28 -11.44
CA HIS A 42 9.57 -10.93 -11.21
C HIS A 42 8.46 -9.86 -11.11
N SER A 43 7.20 -10.28 -10.98
CA SER A 43 6.03 -9.37 -10.94
C SER A 43 5.17 -9.64 -9.70
N GLN A 44 5.79 -9.78 -8.54
CA GLN A 44 5.10 -10.15 -7.31
C GLN A 44 5.13 -8.98 -6.31
N ASN A 45 4.06 -8.84 -5.54
CA ASN A 45 3.99 -7.92 -4.42
C ASN A 45 4.24 -8.67 -3.12
N TYR A 46 5.35 -8.36 -2.46
CA TYR A 46 5.76 -8.99 -1.20
C TYR A 46 5.37 -8.21 0.05
N ALA A 47 4.62 -7.10 -0.08
CA ALA A 47 4.18 -6.33 1.08
C ALA A 47 3.46 -7.19 2.13
N PRO A 48 2.49 -8.05 1.77
CA PRO A 48 1.82 -8.92 2.74
C PRO A 48 2.76 -9.90 3.45
N TRP A 49 3.75 -10.45 2.74
CA TRP A 49 4.69 -11.40 3.33
C TRP A 49 5.54 -10.78 4.43
N TYR A 50 6.10 -9.60 4.17
CA TYR A 50 6.93 -8.91 5.14
C TYR A 50 6.11 -8.24 6.24
N ALA A 51 4.93 -7.70 5.92
CA ALA A 51 4.04 -7.10 6.90
C ALA A 51 3.50 -8.10 7.93
N HIS A 52 3.42 -9.39 7.58
CA HIS A 52 3.02 -10.44 8.50
C HIS A 52 4.06 -10.68 9.62
N VAL A 53 5.32 -10.32 9.41
CA VAL A 53 6.43 -10.67 10.32
C VAL A 53 6.60 -9.63 11.44
N PRO A 54 6.38 -9.99 12.73
CA PRO A 54 6.69 -9.11 13.85
C PRO A 54 8.17 -8.76 13.90
N GLY A 55 8.47 -7.48 14.15
CA GLY A 55 9.84 -6.95 14.22
C GLY A 55 10.33 -6.30 12.93
N LEU A 56 9.58 -6.40 11.82
CA LEU A 56 9.85 -5.65 10.60
C LEU A 56 9.00 -4.38 10.53
N ILE A 57 9.58 -3.34 9.96
CA ILE A 57 8.86 -2.19 9.42
C ILE A 57 8.76 -2.38 7.90
N VAL A 58 7.60 -2.10 7.31
CA VAL A 58 7.37 -2.25 5.87
C VAL A 58 6.84 -0.95 5.30
N ILE A 59 7.56 -0.38 4.34
CA ILE A 59 7.26 0.90 3.69
C ILE A 59 7.12 0.68 2.19
N ALA A 60 6.11 1.32 1.58
CA ALA A 60 5.83 1.23 0.15
C ALA A 60 5.36 2.59 -0.39
N PRO A 61 6.28 3.53 -0.67
CA PRO A 61 5.95 4.89 -1.07
C PRO A 61 5.38 4.94 -2.49
N TYR A 62 4.58 5.99 -2.76
CA TYR A 62 4.07 6.29 -4.09
C TYR A 62 4.88 7.39 -4.79
N ASP A 63 5.08 8.54 -4.17
CA ASP A 63 5.74 9.68 -4.79
C ASP A 63 7.18 9.89 -4.33
N ALA A 64 7.92 10.76 -5.04
CA ALA A 64 9.32 11.02 -4.75
C ALA A 64 9.53 11.78 -3.43
N ALA A 65 8.58 12.59 -2.98
CA ALA A 65 8.66 13.28 -1.71
C ALA A 65 8.57 12.27 -0.56
N ASP A 66 7.60 11.36 -0.63
CA ASP A 66 7.44 10.29 0.35
C ASP A 66 8.63 9.32 0.31
N ALA A 67 9.12 8.95 -0.88
CA ALA A 67 10.30 8.12 -1.01
C ALA A 67 11.54 8.76 -0.36
N LYS A 68 11.78 10.08 -0.57
CA LYS A 68 12.88 10.82 0.06
C LYS A 68 12.73 10.88 1.58
N GLY A 69 11.56 11.27 2.06
CA GLY A 69 11.32 11.47 3.50
C GLY A 69 11.30 10.18 4.29
N LEU A 70 10.64 9.16 3.78
CA LEU A 70 10.55 7.86 4.44
C LEU A 70 11.86 7.05 4.35
N LEU A 71 12.64 7.16 3.25
CA LEU A 71 13.95 6.50 3.19
C LEU A 71 14.93 7.10 4.18
N LYS A 72 14.93 8.43 4.37
CA LYS A 72 15.72 9.06 5.44
C LYS A 72 15.29 8.61 6.82
N ALA A 73 13.98 8.49 7.07
CA ALA A 73 13.46 7.94 8.32
C ALA A 73 13.89 6.48 8.52
N ALA A 74 13.81 5.66 7.47
CA ALA A 74 14.22 4.26 7.51
C ALA A 74 15.71 4.08 7.83
N ILE A 75 16.58 4.91 7.23
CA ILE A 75 18.04 4.89 7.50
C ILE A 75 18.35 5.27 8.96
N ARG A 76 17.55 6.13 9.58
CA ARG A 76 17.70 6.59 10.96
C ARG A 76 17.00 5.69 11.98
N CYS A 77 16.20 4.74 11.51
CA CYS A 77 15.47 3.80 12.35
C CYS A 77 16.44 2.75 12.92
N GLU A 78 16.25 2.39 14.17
CA GLU A 78 17.03 1.35 14.83
C GLU A 78 16.51 -0.07 14.57
N ASP A 79 15.31 -0.19 14.00
CA ASP A 79 14.67 -1.45 13.65
C ASP A 79 14.84 -1.76 12.15
N PRO A 80 14.79 -3.04 11.74
CA PRO A 80 14.95 -3.41 10.34
C PRO A 80 13.74 -2.96 9.50
N VAL A 81 14.02 -2.29 8.39
CA VAL A 81 13.01 -1.76 7.47
C VAL A 81 13.09 -2.49 6.14
N VAL A 82 11.95 -2.95 5.65
CA VAL A 82 11.76 -3.41 4.27
C VAL A 82 11.12 -2.26 3.48
N PHE A 83 11.86 -1.74 2.50
CA PHE A 83 11.47 -0.56 1.71
C PHE A 83 11.16 -1.02 0.28
N LEU A 84 9.88 -1.14 -0.05
CA LEU A 84 9.37 -1.71 -1.30
C LEU A 84 9.11 -0.61 -2.31
N GLU A 85 9.81 -0.64 -3.43
CA GLU A 85 9.75 0.37 -4.46
C GLU A 85 9.09 -0.22 -5.72
N ASN A 86 8.09 0.46 -6.29
CA ASN A 86 7.54 0.01 -7.57
C ASN A 86 8.41 0.52 -8.72
N GLU A 87 8.86 -0.39 -9.57
CA GLU A 87 9.81 -0.08 -10.66
C GLU A 87 9.24 0.91 -11.68
N LEU A 88 7.93 0.87 -11.94
CA LEU A 88 7.29 1.79 -12.89
C LEU A 88 7.27 3.24 -12.37
N LEU A 89 7.39 3.44 -11.06
CA LEU A 89 7.47 4.77 -10.46
C LEU A 89 8.84 5.44 -10.67
N TYR A 90 9.91 4.69 -10.95
CA TYR A 90 11.23 5.25 -11.22
C TYR A 90 11.25 6.17 -12.47
N GLY A 91 10.35 5.93 -13.42
CA GLY A 91 10.20 6.76 -14.61
C GLY A 91 9.30 7.99 -14.45
N ARG A 92 8.67 8.17 -13.27
CA ARG A 92 7.78 9.30 -13.00
C ARG A 92 8.50 10.43 -12.30
N SER A 93 8.08 11.66 -12.59
CA SER A 93 8.57 12.87 -11.93
C SER A 93 7.51 13.39 -10.97
N PHE A 94 7.93 13.79 -9.78
CA PHE A 94 7.09 14.36 -8.73
C PHE A 94 7.76 15.59 -8.12
N GLU A 95 6.96 16.49 -7.57
CA GLU A 95 7.50 17.60 -6.77
C GLU A 95 8.09 17.06 -5.46
N VAL A 96 9.24 17.58 -5.08
CA VAL A 96 9.92 17.22 -3.84
C VAL A 96 10.27 18.50 -3.08
N PRO A 97 9.94 18.60 -1.77
CA PRO A 97 10.31 19.75 -0.96
C PRO A 97 11.81 20.01 -0.99
N ALA A 98 12.19 21.27 -1.28
CA ALA A 98 13.59 21.74 -1.29
C ALA A 98 14.07 22.00 0.15
N VAL A 99 13.96 20.98 1.01
CA VAL A 99 14.39 21.00 2.41
C VAL A 99 15.48 19.96 2.58
N ASP A 100 16.63 20.36 3.14
CA ASP A 100 17.80 19.48 3.25
C ASP A 100 17.51 18.28 4.14
N ASP A 101 16.84 18.49 5.27
CA ASP A 101 16.48 17.42 6.22
C ASP A 101 14.98 17.12 6.20
N TYR A 102 14.46 16.84 5.01
CA TYR A 102 13.08 16.39 4.85
C TYR A 102 12.95 14.92 5.30
N VAL A 103 12.30 14.72 6.43
CA VAL A 103 12.04 13.40 7.04
C VAL A 103 10.55 13.27 7.34
N LEU A 104 9.98 12.11 7.03
CA LEU A 104 8.58 11.81 7.30
C LEU A 104 8.44 10.76 8.40
N PRO A 105 7.42 10.86 9.25
CA PRO A 105 7.16 9.85 10.26
C PRO A 105 6.74 8.52 9.63
N ILE A 106 7.35 7.43 10.08
CA ILE A 106 6.93 6.07 9.74
C ILE A 106 5.61 5.76 10.45
N GLY A 107 4.70 5.04 9.80
CA GLY A 107 3.42 4.65 10.39
C GLY A 107 2.33 5.72 10.30
N LYS A 108 2.48 6.70 9.40
CA LYS A 108 1.45 7.71 9.14
C LYS A 108 1.03 7.72 7.67
N ALA A 109 -0.24 7.46 7.45
CA ALA A 109 -0.89 7.57 6.15
C ALA A 109 -1.09 9.04 5.75
N ARG A 110 -1.44 9.27 4.50
CA ARG A 110 -1.76 10.60 3.96
C ARG A 110 -3.06 10.56 3.16
N ILE A 111 -3.97 11.48 3.43
CA ILE A 111 -5.09 11.77 2.54
C ILE A 111 -4.50 12.57 1.38
N VAL A 112 -4.43 11.96 0.20
CA VAL A 112 -3.88 12.58 -1.02
C VAL A 112 -4.97 13.25 -1.85
N ARG A 113 -6.23 12.93 -1.59
CA ARG A 113 -7.42 13.57 -2.13
C ARG A 113 -8.54 13.50 -1.10
N GLU A 114 -9.10 14.63 -0.73
CA GLU A 114 -10.29 14.69 0.12
C GLU A 114 -11.54 14.25 -0.66
N GLY A 115 -12.51 13.66 0.05
CA GLY A 115 -13.78 13.21 -0.51
C GLY A 115 -14.82 12.88 0.57
N ARG A 116 -16.06 12.58 0.17
CA ARG A 116 -17.18 12.39 1.10
C ARG A 116 -18.07 11.18 0.83
N ASP A 117 -18.03 10.63 -0.38
CA ASP A 117 -18.98 9.58 -0.78
C ASP A 117 -18.42 8.17 -0.58
N VAL A 118 -17.11 8.00 -0.70
CA VAL A 118 -16.39 6.74 -0.59
C VAL A 118 -14.93 6.98 -0.27
N THR A 119 -14.31 6.11 0.52
CA THR A 119 -12.86 6.08 0.75
C THR A 119 -12.21 5.03 -0.14
N ILE A 120 -11.14 5.40 -0.84
CA ILE A 120 -10.26 4.48 -1.58
C ILE A 120 -8.92 4.45 -0.87
N VAL A 121 -8.55 3.31 -0.30
CA VAL A 121 -7.26 3.09 0.37
C VAL A 121 -6.33 2.38 -0.57
N SER A 122 -5.09 2.86 -0.66
CA SER A 122 -4.07 2.22 -1.49
C SER A 122 -2.65 2.50 -0.98
N TYR A 123 -1.66 1.95 -1.64
CA TYR A 123 -0.24 2.20 -1.39
C TYR A 123 0.58 2.01 -2.68
N SER A 124 1.80 2.54 -2.69
CA SER A 124 2.70 2.43 -3.84
C SER A 124 2.02 2.87 -5.15
N ILE A 125 2.25 2.18 -6.26
CA ILE A 125 1.68 2.54 -7.57
C ILE A 125 0.14 2.57 -7.57
N GLY A 126 -0.51 1.81 -6.70
CA GLY A 126 -1.96 1.77 -6.56
C GLY A 126 -2.57 3.12 -6.20
N VAL A 127 -1.81 4.00 -5.51
CA VAL A 127 -2.27 5.35 -5.18
C VAL A 127 -2.51 6.19 -6.44
N GLY A 128 -1.60 6.12 -7.41
CA GLY A 128 -1.80 6.80 -8.69
C GLY A 128 -3.02 6.29 -9.44
N MET A 129 -3.23 4.96 -9.44
CA MET A 129 -4.42 4.34 -10.04
C MET A 129 -5.71 4.77 -9.32
N ALA A 130 -5.67 4.90 -7.99
CA ALA A 130 -6.80 5.37 -7.18
C ALA A 130 -7.12 6.85 -7.47
N LEU A 131 -6.12 7.70 -7.64
CA LEU A 131 -6.31 9.10 -8.04
C LEU A 131 -6.93 9.23 -9.42
N ASP A 132 -6.44 8.46 -10.41
CA ASP A 132 -7.00 8.42 -11.76
C ASP A 132 -8.45 7.92 -11.75
N ALA A 133 -8.77 6.93 -10.91
CA ALA A 133 -10.13 6.44 -10.72
C ALA A 133 -11.03 7.50 -10.06
N ALA A 134 -10.54 8.19 -9.03
CA ALA A 134 -11.26 9.25 -8.34
C ALA A 134 -11.58 10.44 -9.28
N GLU A 135 -10.68 10.77 -10.21
CA GLU A 135 -10.95 11.80 -11.21
C GLU A 135 -12.07 11.38 -12.17
N LYS A 136 -12.07 10.12 -12.65
CA LYS A 136 -13.17 9.58 -13.47
C LYS A 136 -14.50 9.61 -12.73
N LEU A 137 -14.50 9.20 -11.46
CA LEU A 137 -15.68 9.20 -10.60
C LEU A 137 -16.20 10.61 -10.33
N SER A 138 -15.32 11.58 -10.19
CA SER A 138 -15.68 13.00 -10.00
C SER A 138 -16.47 13.55 -11.19
N ALA A 139 -16.12 13.15 -12.41
CA ALA A 139 -16.88 13.51 -13.61
C ALA A 139 -18.34 12.95 -13.61
N GLU A 140 -18.58 11.93 -12.78
CA GLU A 140 -19.90 11.31 -12.59
C GLU A 140 -20.62 11.81 -11.32
N GLY A 141 -20.04 12.79 -10.62
CA GLY A 141 -20.58 13.37 -9.40
C GLY A 141 -20.35 12.50 -8.16
N ILE A 142 -19.33 11.64 -8.16
CA ILE A 142 -18.90 10.84 -7.00
C ILE A 142 -17.62 11.44 -6.44
N ASP A 143 -17.66 11.85 -5.18
CA ASP A 143 -16.57 12.51 -4.47
C ASP A 143 -15.78 11.49 -3.62
N ALA A 144 -14.76 10.88 -4.23
CA ALA A 144 -13.94 9.85 -3.60
C ALA A 144 -12.76 10.45 -2.83
N GLU A 145 -12.61 10.06 -1.56
CA GLU A 145 -11.38 10.28 -0.78
C GLU A 145 -10.35 9.24 -1.14
N VAL A 146 -9.07 9.65 -1.25
CA VAL A 146 -7.97 8.71 -1.52
C VAL A 146 -6.95 8.80 -0.41
N ILE A 147 -6.65 7.65 0.21
CA ILE A 147 -5.64 7.48 1.25
C ILE A 147 -4.44 6.73 0.68
N ASP A 148 -3.25 7.31 0.82
CA ASP A 148 -1.98 6.63 0.67
C ASP A 148 -1.49 6.13 2.03
N LEU A 149 -1.39 4.81 2.19
CA LEU A 149 -0.92 4.19 3.42
C LEU A 149 0.54 4.49 3.72
N ARG A 150 1.39 4.65 2.68
CA ARG A 150 2.85 4.88 2.81
C ARG A 150 3.58 3.76 3.54
N THR A 151 3.07 3.40 4.72
CA THR A 151 3.62 2.37 5.60
C THR A 151 2.60 1.25 5.76
N ILE A 152 3.04 0.03 5.51
CA ILE A 152 2.20 -1.16 5.62
C ILE A 152 2.30 -1.76 7.03
N ARG A 153 3.47 -1.62 7.65
CA ARG A 153 3.71 -1.98 9.05
C ARG A 153 4.67 -0.97 9.69
N PRO A 154 4.28 -0.28 10.78
CA PRO A 154 2.93 -0.27 11.35
C PRO A 154 1.91 0.37 10.40
N LEU A 155 0.68 -0.16 10.40
CA LEU A 155 -0.42 0.38 9.62
C LEU A 155 -1.09 1.55 10.39
N ASP A 156 -1.37 2.66 9.72
CA ASP A 156 -2.15 3.77 10.28
C ASP A 156 -3.66 3.48 10.15
N SER A 157 -4.15 2.59 11.00
CA SER A 157 -5.57 2.23 11.05
C SER A 157 -6.45 3.39 11.51
N GLU A 158 -5.93 4.31 12.33
CA GLU A 158 -6.66 5.48 12.81
C GLU A 158 -7.11 6.37 11.64
N THR A 159 -6.21 6.66 10.69
CA THR A 159 -6.55 7.44 9.49
C THR A 159 -7.59 6.74 8.63
N VAL A 160 -7.47 5.41 8.46
CA VAL A 160 -8.45 4.62 7.68
C VAL A 160 -9.83 4.64 8.33
N LEU A 161 -9.91 4.38 9.64
CA LEU A 161 -11.17 4.37 10.39
C LEU A 161 -11.81 5.75 10.45
N ALA A 162 -11.04 6.83 10.63
CA ALA A 162 -11.55 8.19 10.61
C ALA A 162 -12.17 8.56 9.24
N SER A 163 -11.55 8.11 8.15
CA SER A 163 -12.10 8.28 6.81
C SER A 163 -13.36 7.42 6.60
N LEU A 164 -13.36 6.18 7.08
CA LEU A 164 -14.54 5.31 7.04
C LEU A 164 -15.74 5.96 7.76
N ALA A 165 -15.52 6.47 8.97
CA ALA A 165 -16.57 7.15 9.75
C ALA A 165 -17.15 8.39 9.04
N LYS A 166 -16.39 9.00 8.09
CA LYS A 166 -16.84 10.13 7.27
C LYS A 166 -17.61 9.68 6.03
N THR A 167 -17.14 8.65 5.36
CA THR A 167 -17.64 8.24 4.03
C THR A 167 -18.59 7.04 4.05
N HIS A 168 -18.57 6.25 5.12
CA HIS A 168 -19.35 5.03 5.36
C HIS A 168 -19.16 3.91 4.32
N ARG A 169 -18.22 4.07 3.38
CA ARG A 169 -17.96 3.13 2.28
C ARG A 169 -16.47 3.08 1.99
N LEU A 170 -15.93 1.88 1.91
CA LEU A 170 -14.49 1.69 1.75
C LEU A 170 -14.16 0.70 0.64
N VAL A 171 -13.24 1.11 -0.22
CA VAL A 171 -12.59 0.29 -1.24
C VAL A 171 -11.11 0.23 -0.93
N VAL A 172 -10.50 -0.96 -0.95
CA VAL A 172 -9.04 -1.11 -0.90
C VAL A 172 -8.58 -1.55 -2.28
N ALA A 173 -7.67 -0.79 -2.88
CA ALA A 173 -7.08 -1.10 -4.17
C ALA A 173 -5.58 -1.39 -4.02
N GLU A 174 -5.12 -2.56 -4.44
CA GLU A 174 -3.72 -2.94 -4.32
C GLU A 174 -3.24 -3.80 -5.48
N GLU A 175 -1.99 -3.61 -5.86
CA GLU A 175 -1.31 -4.48 -6.80
C GLU A 175 -0.80 -5.73 -6.07
N GLY A 176 -1.58 -6.79 -6.09
CA GLY A 176 -1.29 -8.05 -5.40
C GLY A 176 -2.44 -9.02 -5.58
N TRP A 177 -2.29 -10.23 -5.07
CA TRP A 177 -3.33 -11.24 -5.09
C TRP A 177 -4.35 -11.04 -3.96
N PRO A 178 -5.61 -11.52 -4.12
CA PRO A 178 -6.66 -11.27 -3.14
C PRO A 178 -6.47 -12.01 -1.81
N ALA A 179 -5.83 -13.19 -1.85
CA ALA A 179 -5.63 -14.00 -0.65
C ALA A 179 -4.55 -13.39 0.26
N CYS A 180 -4.85 -13.24 1.54
CA CYS A 180 -3.93 -12.68 2.55
C CYS A 180 -3.36 -11.30 2.18
N SER A 181 -4.11 -10.52 1.43
CA SER A 181 -3.72 -9.19 0.98
C SER A 181 -3.77 -8.16 2.13
N ILE A 182 -3.17 -6.99 1.93
CA ILE A 182 -3.29 -5.87 2.87
C ILE A 182 -4.75 -5.41 2.97
N GLY A 183 -5.50 -5.47 1.87
CA GLY A 183 -6.93 -5.22 1.87
C GLY A 183 -7.74 -6.20 2.72
N SER A 184 -7.26 -7.43 2.90
CA SER A 184 -7.89 -8.37 3.83
C SER A 184 -7.71 -7.95 5.28
N GLU A 185 -6.53 -7.45 5.65
CA GLU A 185 -6.24 -6.90 6.98
C GLU A 185 -7.08 -5.64 7.25
N ILE A 186 -7.13 -4.72 6.29
CA ILE A 186 -7.93 -3.49 6.42
C ILE A 186 -9.42 -3.84 6.56
N ALA A 187 -9.92 -4.81 5.81
CA ALA A 187 -11.31 -5.26 5.95
C ALA A 187 -11.58 -5.84 7.34
N ALA A 188 -10.65 -6.60 7.92
CA ALA A 188 -10.75 -7.11 9.28
C ALA A 188 -10.77 -5.97 10.30
N ILE A 189 -9.84 -5.00 10.20
CA ILE A 189 -9.79 -3.82 11.06
C ILE A 189 -11.10 -3.02 11.01
N CYS A 190 -11.67 -2.82 9.82
CA CYS A 190 -12.96 -2.13 9.65
C CYS A 190 -14.11 -2.91 10.32
N MET A 191 -14.10 -4.24 10.25
CA MET A 191 -15.09 -5.06 10.93
C MET A 191 -14.94 -5.05 12.45
N GLU A 192 -13.71 -5.03 12.96
CA GLU A 192 -13.44 -5.09 14.41
C GLU A 192 -13.64 -3.74 15.10
N HIS A 193 -13.33 -2.63 14.40
CA HIS A 193 -13.23 -1.30 15.01
C HIS A 193 -14.09 -0.22 14.34
N GLY A 194 -14.68 -0.51 13.18
CA GLY A 194 -15.47 0.46 12.40
C GLY A 194 -16.79 -0.14 11.88
N PHE A 195 -17.29 -1.23 12.48
CA PHE A 195 -18.48 -1.91 11.98
C PHE A 195 -19.73 -1.01 11.92
N ASP A 196 -19.92 -0.19 12.94
CA ASP A 196 -21.08 0.71 13.03
C ASP A 196 -21.02 1.87 12.00
N ASP A 197 -19.84 2.10 11.40
CA ASP A 197 -19.64 3.11 10.35
C ASP A 197 -19.79 2.56 8.94
N LEU A 198 -19.97 1.24 8.76
CA LEU A 198 -20.09 0.59 7.46
C LEU A 198 -21.54 0.56 6.94
N ASP A 199 -21.82 1.25 5.84
CA ASP A 199 -23.09 1.13 5.10
C ASP A 199 -23.10 -0.08 4.13
N ALA A 200 -21.93 -0.63 3.81
CA ALA A 200 -21.77 -1.75 2.90
C ALA A 200 -20.46 -2.52 3.20
N PRO A 201 -20.33 -3.78 2.74
CA PRO A 201 -19.08 -4.53 2.88
C PRO A 201 -17.90 -3.81 2.24
N VAL A 202 -16.71 -3.90 2.87
CA VAL A 202 -15.47 -3.40 2.28
C VAL A 202 -15.19 -4.12 0.96
N VAL A 203 -14.95 -3.36 -0.12
CA VAL A 203 -14.63 -3.89 -1.44
C VAL A 203 -13.12 -3.93 -1.62
N ARG A 204 -12.58 -5.05 -2.06
CA ARG A 204 -11.17 -5.22 -2.39
C ARG A 204 -10.99 -5.35 -3.89
N ILE A 205 -10.16 -4.51 -4.49
CA ILE A 205 -9.80 -4.52 -5.91
C ILE A 205 -8.32 -4.89 -6.00
N THR A 206 -8.05 -6.06 -6.51
CA THR A 206 -6.73 -6.69 -6.57
C THR A 206 -6.39 -7.11 -8.00
N ASN A 207 -5.19 -7.59 -8.21
CA ASN A 207 -4.89 -8.36 -9.41
C ASN A 207 -5.75 -9.64 -9.45
N GLU A 208 -5.89 -10.21 -10.66
CA GLU A 208 -6.48 -11.55 -10.80
C GLU A 208 -5.62 -12.58 -10.06
N ASP A 209 -6.25 -13.59 -9.47
CA ASP A 209 -5.57 -14.63 -8.66
C ASP A 209 -4.86 -15.68 -9.56
N VAL A 210 -3.90 -15.20 -10.33
CA VAL A 210 -3.07 -16.01 -11.23
C VAL A 210 -1.62 -15.49 -11.20
N PRO A 211 -0.62 -16.33 -11.47
CA PRO A 211 0.75 -15.88 -11.72
C PRO A 211 0.76 -14.88 -12.89
N MET A 212 1.60 -13.83 -12.79
CA MET A 212 1.64 -12.76 -13.80
C MET A 212 1.99 -13.33 -15.20
N PRO A 213 1.11 -13.16 -16.20
CA PRO A 213 1.40 -13.57 -17.56
C PRO A 213 2.51 -12.72 -18.19
N TYR A 214 3.27 -13.34 -19.11
CA TYR A 214 4.32 -12.65 -19.85
C TYR A 214 3.77 -11.79 -21.00
N ALA A 215 2.68 -12.24 -21.66
CA ALA A 215 2.09 -11.53 -22.79
C ALA A 215 1.44 -10.20 -22.33
N ALA A 216 1.79 -9.10 -23.01
CA ALA A 216 1.40 -7.74 -22.60
C ALA A 216 -0.12 -7.51 -22.47
N ASN A 217 -0.93 -8.17 -23.31
CA ASN A 217 -2.39 -8.09 -23.22
C ASN A 217 -2.93 -8.84 -22.01
N LEU A 218 -2.37 -9.98 -21.66
CA LEU A 218 -2.76 -10.76 -20.49
C LEU A 218 -2.26 -10.11 -19.20
N GLU A 219 -1.03 -9.56 -19.20
CA GLU A 219 -0.51 -8.77 -18.06
C GLU A 219 -1.47 -7.62 -17.74
N ARG A 220 -1.87 -6.82 -18.73
CA ARG A 220 -2.85 -5.73 -18.53
C ARG A 220 -4.20 -6.21 -18.03
N ALA A 221 -4.67 -7.36 -18.50
CA ALA A 221 -5.95 -7.94 -18.04
C ALA A 221 -5.88 -8.40 -16.59
N THR A 222 -4.72 -8.92 -16.16
CA THR A 222 -4.48 -9.42 -14.80
C THR A 222 -4.36 -8.29 -13.78
N LEU A 223 -3.70 -7.18 -14.12
CA LEU A 223 -3.40 -6.10 -13.20
C LEU A 223 -4.64 -5.30 -12.77
N VAL A 224 -4.62 -4.82 -11.53
CA VAL A 224 -5.47 -3.73 -11.07
C VAL A 224 -5.23 -2.49 -11.94
N ASN A 225 -6.28 -1.71 -12.18
CA ASN A 225 -6.21 -0.48 -12.97
C ASN A 225 -7.31 0.50 -12.55
N PRO A 226 -7.26 1.78 -13.00
CA PRO A 226 -8.24 2.79 -12.63
C PRO A 226 -9.69 2.42 -12.99
N ASP A 227 -9.91 1.70 -14.09
CA ASP A 227 -11.27 1.32 -14.53
C ASP A 227 -11.86 0.23 -13.61
N LYS A 228 -11.08 -0.76 -13.20
CA LYS A 228 -11.48 -1.77 -12.21
C LYS A 228 -11.82 -1.11 -10.86
N ILE A 229 -11.02 -0.13 -10.42
CA ILE A 229 -11.26 0.60 -9.17
C ILE A 229 -12.57 1.39 -9.28
N ALA A 230 -12.76 2.18 -10.34
CA ALA A 230 -13.96 2.96 -10.55
C ALA A 230 -15.21 2.07 -10.66
N ALA A 231 -15.12 0.93 -11.34
CA ALA A 231 -16.20 -0.04 -11.42
C ALA A 231 -16.57 -0.63 -10.05
N GLY A 232 -15.55 -0.93 -9.21
CA GLY A 232 -15.76 -1.37 -7.84
C GLY A 232 -16.49 -0.34 -6.98
N VAL A 233 -16.12 0.94 -7.11
CA VAL A 233 -16.80 2.05 -6.43
C VAL A 233 -18.25 2.19 -6.89
N ARG A 234 -18.51 2.19 -8.20
CA ARG A 234 -19.90 2.26 -8.72
C ARG A 234 -20.76 1.13 -8.17
N LYS A 235 -20.24 -0.10 -8.22
CA LYS A 235 -20.95 -1.26 -7.68
C LYS A 235 -21.26 -1.11 -6.18
N LEU A 236 -20.29 -0.59 -5.40
CA LEU A 236 -20.46 -0.33 -3.96
C LEU A 236 -21.55 0.73 -3.70
N LEU A 237 -21.67 1.73 -4.58
CA LEU A 237 -22.68 2.80 -4.49
C LEU A 237 -24.02 2.44 -5.13
N GLY A 238 -24.17 1.23 -5.72
CA GLY A 238 -25.39 0.81 -6.41
C GLY A 238 -25.64 1.55 -7.74
N ARG A 239 -24.57 1.96 -8.42
CA ARG A 239 -24.61 2.70 -9.69
C ARG A 239 -24.00 1.90 -10.83
#